data_06b42a028bb80f804a229ef297f8ab51
#
_entry.id   06b42a028bb80f804a229ef297f8ab51
#
_cell.length_a   1.000
_cell.length_b   1.000
_cell.length_c   1.000
_cell.angle_alpha   90.00
_cell.angle_beta   90.00
_cell.angle_gamma   90.00
#
_symmetry.space_group_name_H-M   'P 1'
#
loop_
_entity.id
_entity.type
_entity.pdbx_description
1 polymer ?
#
loop_
_entity_poly.entity_id
_entity_poly.type
_entity_poly.pdbx_seq_one_letter_code
_entity_poly.pdbx_strand_id
1 'polypeptide(L)'
;MVEREVIWSDTAIFQFKLILAYWKDRNKSNAFPEKILRQVSKQITLITKFPYLAPSVLETDFRRSILGDYSLLYDVAPQQIYIVYFWDDRQDPIKYREAILNLSN
;
A
#
# COMPACT_ATOMS: atom_id res chain seq x y z
N MET A 1 1.60 19.34 -16.32
CA MET A 1 1.51 18.87 -14.94
C MET A 1 2.54 17.78 -14.70
N VAL A 2 3.37 17.93 -13.70
CA VAL A 2 4.38 16.93 -13.39
C VAL A 2 3.72 15.82 -12.57
N GLU A 3 3.84 14.57 -13.03
CA GLU A 3 3.40 13.43 -12.22
C GLU A 3 4.28 13.30 -10.99
N ARG A 4 3.66 12.95 -9.87
CA ARG A 4 4.40 12.69 -8.64
C ARG A 4 5.19 11.40 -8.75
N GLU A 5 6.41 11.41 -8.25
CA GLU A 5 7.23 10.23 -8.16
C GLU A 5 6.72 9.35 -7.01
N VAL A 6 6.65 8.04 -7.24
CA VAL A 6 6.20 7.09 -6.21
C VAL A 6 7.43 6.48 -5.53
N ILE A 7 7.48 6.63 -4.21
CA ILE A 7 8.59 6.12 -3.40
C ILE A 7 8.01 5.15 -2.37
N TRP A 8 8.52 3.92 -2.35
CA TRP A 8 8.14 2.92 -1.37
C TRP A 8 9.05 2.98 -0.16
N SER A 9 8.48 2.92 1.04
CA SER A 9 9.28 2.74 2.24
C SER A 9 9.91 1.34 2.25
N ASP A 10 11.00 1.18 2.99
CA ASP A 10 11.62 -0.14 3.16
C ASP A 10 10.65 -1.12 3.80
N THR A 11 9.84 -0.67 4.75
CA THR A 11 8.81 -1.48 5.40
C THR A 11 7.77 -1.95 4.40
N ALA A 12 7.27 -1.06 3.54
CA ALA A 12 6.27 -1.42 2.54
C ALA A 12 6.83 -2.43 1.53
N ILE A 13 8.07 -2.24 1.10
CA ILE A 13 8.74 -3.19 0.20
C ILE A 13 8.85 -4.57 0.86
N PHE A 14 9.27 -4.61 2.11
CA PHE A 14 9.40 -5.85 2.85
C PHE A 14 8.06 -6.56 3.01
N GLN A 15 7.02 -5.82 3.40
CA GLN A 15 5.67 -6.36 3.54
C GLN A 15 5.16 -6.94 2.22
N PHE A 16 5.37 -6.22 1.13
CA PHE A 16 4.94 -6.68 -0.20
C PHE A 16 5.66 -7.95 -0.61
N LYS A 17 6.98 -8.00 -0.41
CA LYS A 17 7.77 -9.20 -0.74
C LYS A 17 7.32 -10.41 0.07
N LEU A 18 7.00 -10.24 1.35
CA LEU A 18 6.50 -11.34 2.19
C LEU A 18 5.17 -11.88 1.66
N ILE A 19 4.28 -11.00 1.25
CA ILE A 19 2.97 -11.41 0.71
C ILE A 19 3.14 -12.17 -0.60
N LEU A 20 4.00 -11.68 -1.50
CA LEU A 20 4.28 -12.37 -2.75
C LEU A 20 4.89 -13.75 -2.51
N ALA A 21 5.85 -13.84 -1.59
CA ALA A 21 6.49 -15.12 -1.24
C ALA A 21 5.50 -16.10 -0.63
N TYR A 22 4.61 -15.62 0.24
CA TYR A 22 3.56 -16.45 0.86
C TYR A 22 2.68 -17.11 -0.18
N TRP A 23 2.19 -16.33 -1.16
CA TRP A 23 1.30 -16.87 -2.18
C TRP A 23 2.00 -17.76 -3.19
N LYS A 24 3.26 -17.45 -3.52
CA LYS A 24 4.06 -18.30 -4.39
C LYS A 24 4.28 -19.66 -3.75
N ASP A 25 4.65 -19.69 -2.48
CA ASP A 25 4.90 -20.94 -1.75
C ASP A 25 3.62 -21.76 -1.60
N ARG A 26 2.52 -21.10 -1.20
CA ARG A 26 1.24 -21.77 -0.98
C ARG A 26 0.66 -22.40 -2.25
N ASN A 27 0.76 -21.71 -3.38
CA ASN A 27 0.15 -22.14 -4.63
C ASN A 27 1.12 -22.91 -5.53
N LYS A 28 2.40 -22.96 -5.18
CA LYS A 28 3.45 -23.59 -6.00
C LYS A 28 3.48 -23.06 -7.44
N SER A 29 3.08 -21.80 -7.62
CA SER A 29 2.92 -21.17 -8.92
C SER A 29 3.17 -19.66 -8.78
N ASN A 30 3.57 -19.02 -9.89
CA ASN A 30 3.74 -17.57 -9.96
C ASN A 30 2.47 -16.83 -10.39
N ALA A 31 1.39 -17.56 -10.72
CA ALA A 31 0.20 -16.94 -11.30
C ALA A 31 -0.46 -15.92 -10.36
N PHE A 32 -0.64 -16.25 -9.07
CA PHE A 32 -1.29 -15.36 -8.12
C PHE A 32 -0.39 -14.18 -7.73
N PRO A 33 0.91 -14.37 -7.44
CA PRO A 33 1.81 -13.24 -7.24
C PRO A 33 1.86 -12.28 -8.42
N GLU A 34 1.86 -12.78 -9.65
CA GLU A 34 1.84 -11.94 -10.85
C GLU A 34 0.55 -11.13 -10.95
N LYS A 35 -0.59 -11.73 -10.57
CA LYS A 35 -1.87 -11.04 -10.53
C LYS A 35 -1.82 -9.87 -9.52
N ILE A 36 -1.28 -10.10 -8.33
CA ILE A 36 -1.13 -9.07 -7.31
C ILE A 36 -0.25 -7.92 -7.84
N LEU A 37 0.87 -8.26 -8.48
CA LEU A 37 1.77 -7.26 -9.06
C LEU A 37 1.04 -6.36 -10.07
N ARG A 38 0.24 -6.95 -10.95
CA ARG A 38 -0.55 -6.19 -11.93
C ARG A 38 -1.57 -5.29 -11.26
N GLN A 39 -2.26 -5.80 -10.24
CA GLN A 39 -3.26 -5.02 -9.50
C GLN A 39 -2.62 -3.84 -8.78
N VAL A 40 -1.48 -4.07 -8.13
CA VAL A 40 -0.75 -3.01 -7.43
C VAL A 40 -0.27 -1.94 -8.41
N SER A 41 0.25 -2.35 -9.57
CA SER A 41 0.70 -1.41 -10.60
C SER A 41 -0.44 -0.51 -11.08
N LYS A 42 -1.63 -1.08 -11.32
CA LYS A 42 -2.81 -0.30 -11.72
C LYS A 42 -3.25 0.65 -10.62
N GLN A 43 -3.21 0.19 -9.36
CA GLN A 43 -3.62 1.00 -8.22
C GLN A 43 -2.67 2.18 -8.02
N ILE A 44 -1.38 1.97 -8.17
CA ILE A 44 -0.38 3.03 -8.07
C ILE A 44 -0.59 4.06 -9.18
N THR A 45 -0.87 3.63 -10.41
CA THR A 45 -1.20 4.54 -11.50
C THR A 45 -2.40 5.40 -11.14
N LEU A 46 -3.44 4.81 -10.56
CA LEU A 46 -4.63 5.54 -10.13
C LEU A 46 -4.30 6.55 -9.03
N ILE A 47 -3.48 6.16 -8.06
CA ILE A 47 -3.06 7.05 -6.98
C ILE A 47 -2.26 8.24 -7.51
N THR A 48 -1.38 8.03 -8.50
CA THR A 48 -0.61 9.14 -9.07
C THR A 48 -1.50 10.14 -9.80
N LYS A 49 -2.57 9.67 -10.44
CA LYS A 49 -3.51 10.55 -11.16
C LYS A 49 -4.47 11.24 -10.21
N PHE A 50 -4.95 10.55 -9.19
CA PHE A 50 -5.98 11.03 -8.28
C PHE A 50 -5.59 10.77 -6.83
N PRO A 51 -4.54 11.43 -6.33
CA PRO A 51 -3.97 11.07 -5.02
C PRO A 51 -4.90 11.32 -3.84
N TYR A 52 -5.89 12.20 -4.00
CA TYR A 52 -6.82 12.53 -2.92
C TYR A 52 -8.15 11.79 -3.01
N LEU A 53 -8.29 10.86 -3.95
CA LEU A 53 -9.52 10.09 -4.11
C LEU A 53 -9.74 9.11 -2.96
N ALA A 54 -8.68 8.45 -2.49
CA ALA A 54 -8.78 7.56 -1.34
C ALA A 54 -8.95 8.37 -0.05
N PRO A 55 -9.74 7.86 0.91
CA PRO A 55 -9.98 8.60 2.15
C PRO A 55 -8.76 8.65 3.05
N SER A 56 -8.68 9.71 3.85
CA SER A 56 -7.70 9.79 4.93
C SER A 56 -8.11 8.85 6.07
N VAL A 57 -7.15 8.48 6.90
CA VAL A 57 -7.38 7.53 8.00
C VAL A 57 -7.03 8.16 9.34
N LEU A 58 -7.83 7.85 10.37
CA LEU A 58 -7.55 8.20 11.77
C LEU A 58 -7.19 9.68 11.98
N GLU A 59 -7.82 10.59 11.25
CA GLU A 59 -7.56 12.03 11.33
C GLU A 59 -6.09 12.38 11.07
N THR A 60 -5.43 11.60 10.21
CA THR A 60 -4.06 11.84 9.77
C THR A 60 -4.04 12.30 8.31
N ASP A 61 -2.85 12.68 7.83
CA ASP A 61 -2.66 13.00 6.42
C ASP A 61 -2.45 11.74 5.56
N PHE A 62 -2.34 10.58 6.19
CA PHE A 62 -2.20 9.33 5.46
C PHE A 62 -3.52 8.91 4.82
N ARG A 63 -3.43 8.33 3.64
CA ARG A 63 -4.59 7.84 2.88
C ARG A 63 -4.47 6.35 2.66
N ARG A 64 -5.62 5.70 2.59
CA ARG A 64 -5.71 4.24 2.44
C ARG A 64 -6.42 3.90 1.15
N SER A 65 -5.71 3.22 0.25
CA SER A 65 -6.26 2.72 -1.01
C SER A 65 -6.43 1.22 -0.92
N ILE A 66 -7.67 0.75 -0.98
CA ILE A 66 -8.01 -0.66 -0.80
C ILE A 66 -7.81 -1.41 -2.11
N LEU A 67 -7.19 -2.60 -2.01
CA LEU A 67 -6.87 -3.47 -3.13
C LEU A 67 -7.16 -4.92 -2.73
N GLY A 68 -8.43 -5.35 -2.86
CA GLY A 68 -8.85 -6.67 -2.39
C GLY A 68 -8.68 -6.82 -0.88
N ASP A 69 -7.92 -7.83 -0.48
CA ASP A 69 -7.63 -8.08 0.94
C ASP A 69 -6.46 -7.26 1.48
N TYR A 70 -5.93 -6.34 0.67
CA TYR A 70 -4.76 -5.53 1.03
C TYR A 70 -5.07 -4.06 0.90
N SER A 71 -4.24 -3.23 1.53
CA SER A 71 -4.32 -1.79 1.33
C SER A 71 -2.94 -1.17 1.23
N LEU A 72 -2.88 -0.10 0.43
CA LEU A 72 -1.71 0.76 0.34
C LEU A 72 -1.98 1.97 1.24
N LEU A 73 -1.18 2.13 2.27
CA LEU A 73 -1.17 3.34 3.08
C LEU A 73 -0.15 4.29 2.48
N TYR A 74 -0.57 5.49 2.11
CA TYR A 74 0.34 6.41 1.44
C TYR A 74 0.16 7.84 1.95
N ASP A 75 1.19 8.64 1.72
CA ASP A 75 1.23 10.06 2.04
C ASP A 75 1.50 10.84 0.74
N VAL A 76 0.82 11.97 0.57
CA VAL A 76 0.94 12.80 -0.63
C VAL A 76 1.78 14.03 -0.30
N ALA A 77 2.92 14.14 -0.96
CA ALA A 77 3.77 15.32 -0.91
C ALA A 77 3.66 16.10 -2.23
N PRO A 78 4.16 17.33 -2.33
CA PRO A 78 4.02 18.13 -3.56
C PRO A 78 4.55 17.46 -4.82
N GLN A 79 5.64 16.69 -4.71
CA GLN A 79 6.27 16.05 -5.86
C GLN A 79 6.38 14.53 -5.73
N GLN A 80 6.00 13.96 -4.60
CA GLN A 80 6.12 12.52 -4.35
C GLN A 80 4.85 11.97 -3.73
N ILE A 81 4.69 10.65 -3.91
CA ILE A 81 3.76 9.84 -3.14
C ILE A 81 4.59 8.79 -2.43
N TYR A 82 4.48 8.77 -1.11
CA TYR A 82 5.21 7.80 -0.29
C TYR A 82 4.29 6.66 0.07
N ILE A 83 4.59 5.45 -0.41
CA ILE A 83 3.90 4.23 0.00
C ILE A 83 4.52 3.81 1.33
N VAL A 84 3.77 3.98 2.41
CA VAL A 84 4.27 3.80 3.78
C VAL A 84 4.15 2.34 4.22
N TYR A 85 2.98 1.73 3.97
CA TYR A 85 2.73 0.33 4.28
C TYR A 85 2.00 -0.35 3.12
N PHE A 86 2.31 -1.63 2.92
CA PHE A 86 1.48 -2.56 2.15
C PHE A 86 0.89 -3.54 3.18
N TRP A 87 -0.38 -3.37 3.50
CA TRP A 87 -1.01 -4.00 4.65
C TRP A 87 -1.96 -5.11 4.24
N ASP A 88 -1.91 -6.22 4.97
CA ASP A 88 -2.89 -7.30 4.85
C ASP A 88 -4.07 -6.98 5.78
N ASP A 89 -5.22 -6.65 5.19
CA ASP A 89 -6.40 -6.21 5.94
C ASP A 89 -7.09 -7.33 6.70
N ARG A 90 -6.64 -8.58 6.53
CA ARG A 90 -7.14 -9.71 7.31
C ARG A 90 -6.49 -9.79 8.69
N GLN A 91 -5.44 -9.01 8.92
CA GLN A 91 -4.82 -8.91 10.23
C GLN A 91 -5.69 -8.11 11.19
N ASP A 92 -5.39 -8.23 12.49
CA ASP A 92 -6.10 -7.52 13.56
C ASP A 92 -6.13 -6.01 13.27
N PRO A 93 -7.33 -5.39 13.19
CA PRO A 93 -7.44 -3.95 12.96
C PRO A 93 -6.74 -3.09 14.00
N ILE A 94 -6.60 -3.58 15.22
CA ILE A 94 -5.90 -2.84 16.28
C ILE A 94 -4.43 -2.65 15.93
N LYS A 95 -3.80 -3.68 15.35
CA LYS A 95 -2.39 -3.59 14.93
C LYS A 95 -2.20 -2.53 13.85
N TYR A 96 -3.13 -2.47 12.90
CA TYR A 96 -3.09 -1.46 11.84
C TYR A 96 -3.21 -0.05 12.40
N ARG A 97 -4.17 0.14 13.28
CA ARG A 97 -4.38 1.43 13.95
C ARG A 97 -3.13 1.87 14.71
N GLU A 98 -2.55 0.96 15.49
CA GLU A 98 -1.34 1.26 16.26
C GLU A 98 -0.17 1.62 15.34
N ALA A 99 -0.01 0.89 14.23
CA ALA A 99 1.05 1.16 13.27
C ALA A 99 0.93 2.57 12.68
N ILE A 100 -0.30 2.99 12.33
CA ILE A 100 -0.55 4.32 11.80
C ILE A 100 -0.29 5.40 12.86
N LEU A 101 -0.78 5.19 14.07
CA LEU A 101 -0.60 6.17 15.16
C LEU A 101 0.88 6.35 15.52
N ASN A 102 1.67 5.29 15.43
CA ASN A 102 3.11 5.37 15.68
C ASN A 102 3.83 6.21 14.62
N LEU A 103 3.32 6.24 13.39
CA LEU A 103 3.89 7.09 12.32
C LEU A 103 3.64 8.57 12.59
N SER A 104 2.56 8.89 13.30
CA SER A 104 2.16 10.27 13.54
C SER A 104 2.85 10.91 14.75
N ASN A 105 3.60 10.13 15.51
CA ASN A 105 4.29 10.61 16.71
C ASN A 105 5.74 11.00 16.43
#